data_a302e37c995d83ef50c04ada1781d28c
#
_entry.id   a302e37c995d83ef50c04ada1781d28c
#
_cell.length_a   1.000
_cell.length_b   1.000
_cell.length_c   1.000
_cell.angle_alpha   90.00
_cell.angle_beta   90.00
_cell.angle_gamma   90.00
#
_symmetry.space_group_name_H-M   'P 1'
#
loop_
_entity.id
_entity.type
_entity.pdbx_description
1 polymer ?
#
loop_
_entity_poly.entity_id
_entity_poly.type
_entity_poly.pdbx_seq_one_letter_code
_entity_poly.pdbx_strand_id
1 'polypeptide(L)'
;MKMDYDRLFSLAKPFLEKNDLGASHTNRVLSIARKYFSIPRELEELTFSAIILHDIGGSSIKDQYKKGPKIAASILKQMGCSDDFASRVASIVGTHHDHPDSPSLPFSILYDSDKLVMFSKEEFSIYDSRSSFDWDKIVNSFYSEKAKKLAKENLKQRKKERK
;
A
#
# COMPACT_ATOMS: atom_id res chain seq x y z
N MET A 1 -9.84 -21.96 -0.18
CA MET A 1 -8.70 -21.97 -1.12
C MET A 1 -7.68 -20.93 -0.65
N LYS A 2 -6.45 -21.31 -0.56
CA LYS A 2 -5.38 -20.42 -0.12
C LYS A 2 -4.92 -19.54 -1.28
N MET A 3 -4.73 -18.24 -1.02
CA MET A 3 -4.28 -17.28 -2.04
C MET A 3 -2.86 -17.58 -2.51
N ASP A 4 -2.69 -17.67 -3.81
CA ASP A 4 -1.37 -17.77 -4.45
C ASP A 4 -0.86 -16.34 -4.72
N TYR A 5 -0.08 -15.81 -3.77
CA TYR A 5 0.43 -14.43 -3.86
C TYR A 5 1.44 -14.25 -4.99
N ASP A 6 2.22 -15.26 -5.30
CA ASP A 6 3.19 -15.18 -6.41
C ASP A 6 2.46 -15.03 -7.74
N ARG A 7 1.40 -15.79 -7.94
CA ARG A 7 0.56 -15.67 -9.14
C ARG A 7 -0.14 -14.32 -9.19
N LEU A 8 -0.71 -13.87 -8.05
CA LEU A 8 -1.36 -12.57 -7.98
C LEU A 8 -0.37 -11.45 -8.35
N PHE A 9 0.82 -11.48 -7.78
CA PHE A 9 1.86 -10.49 -8.10
C PHE A 9 2.26 -10.56 -9.56
N SER A 10 2.43 -11.75 -10.12
CA SER A 10 2.78 -11.93 -11.54
C SER A 10 1.72 -11.34 -12.48
N LEU A 11 0.43 -11.49 -12.15
CA LEU A 11 -0.65 -10.91 -12.95
C LEU A 11 -0.72 -9.38 -12.78
N ALA A 12 -0.38 -8.87 -11.62
CA ALA A 12 -0.37 -7.43 -11.34
C ALA A 12 0.84 -6.72 -11.95
N LYS A 13 1.99 -7.39 -12.03
CA LYS A 13 3.28 -6.80 -12.39
C LYS A 13 3.27 -5.97 -13.67
N PRO A 14 2.68 -6.40 -14.80
CA PRO A 14 2.66 -5.59 -16.02
C PRO A 14 1.99 -4.23 -15.84
N PHE A 15 0.98 -4.14 -14.97
CA PHE A 15 0.33 -2.87 -14.63
C PHE A 15 1.22 -2.03 -13.70
N LEU A 16 1.80 -2.66 -12.68
CA LEU A 16 2.63 -1.97 -11.69
C LEU A 16 3.90 -1.38 -12.32
N GLU A 17 4.51 -2.07 -13.28
CA GLU A 17 5.71 -1.59 -13.97
C GLU A 17 5.47 -0.32 -14.80
N LYS A 18 4.22 0.02 -15.09
CA LYS A 18 3.87 1.28 -15.77
C LYS A 18 3.86 2.47 -14.81
N ASN A 19 3.88 2.23 -13.51
CA ASN A 19 3.90 3.29 -12.49
C ASN A 19 5.32 3.83 -12.29
N ASP A 20 5.41 5.05 -11.79
CA ASP A 20 6.70 5.74 -11.58
C ASP A 20 7.65 4.96 -10.66
N LEU A 21 7.12 4.32 -9.61
CA LEU A 21 7.90 3.54 -8.65
C LEU A 21 7.93 2.04 -8.97
N GLY A 22 7.15 1.59 -9.94
CA GLY A 22 7.11 0.20 -10.40
C GLY A 22 6.64 -0.80 -9.37
N ALA A 23 6.84 -2.08 -9.67
CA ALA A 23 6.50 -3.18 -8.78
C ALA A 23 7.36 -3.21 -7.51
N SER A 24 8.53 -2.60 -7.52
CA SER A 24 9.41 -2.56 -6.35
C SER A 24 8.78 -1.81 -5.17
N HIS A 25 8.01 -0.75 -5.44
CA HIS A 25 7.25 -0.05 -4.40
C HIS A 25 6.26 -1.01 -3.70
N THR A 26 5.48 -1.75 -4.48
CA THR A 26 4.53 -2.73 -3.94
C THR A 26 5.23 -3.80 -3.09
N ASN A 27 6.37 -4.30 -3.53
CA ASN A 27 7.17 -5.25 -2.76
C ASN A 27 7.64 -4.66 -1.43
N ARG A 28 8.05 -3.40 -1.42
CA ARG A 28 8.46 -2.72 -0.19
C ARG A 28 7.29 -2.54 0.78
N VAL A 29 6.12 -2.16 0.28
CA VAL A 29 4.90 -2.05 1.11
C VAL A 29 4.55 -3.39 1.73
N LEU A 30 4.57 -4.47 0.94
CA LEU A 30 4.27 -5.82 1.41
C LEU A 30 5.26 -6.28 2.49
N SER A 31 6.56 -6.00 2.30
CA SER A 31 7.60 -6.33 3.28
C SER A 31 7.39 -5.60 4.60
N ILE A 32 7.02 -4.34 4.57
CA ILE A 32 6.73 -3.55 5.76
C ILE A 32 5.52 -4.11 6.50
N ALA A 33 4.44 -4.43 5.77
CA ALA A 33 3.25 -5.01 6.37
C ALA A 33 3.56 -6.32 7.10
N ARG A 34 4.32 -7.21 6.47
CA ARG A 34 4.71 -8.49 7.07
C ARG A 34 5.62 -8.33 8.28
N LYS A 35 6.54 -7.38 8.22
CA LYS A 35 7.54 -7.19 9.27
C LYS A 35 6.98 -6.53 10.53
N TYR A 36 6.13 -5.52 10.36
CA TYR A 36 5.76 -4.63 11.47
C TYR A 36 4.33 -4.79 11.98
N PHE A 37 3.46 -5.47 11.24
CA PHE A 37 2.04 -5.57 11.63
C PHE A 37 1.65 -7.00 11.93
N SER A 38 0.86 -7.16 13.01
CA SER A 38 0.22 -8.44 13.33
C SER A 38 -1.13 -8.48 12.62
N ILE A 39 -1.27 -9.41 11.68
CA ILE A 39 -2.47 -9.53 10.85
C ILE A 39 -3.20 -10.81 11.25
N PRO A 40 -4.47 -10.72 11.72
CA PRO A 40 -5.25 -11.91 12.00
C PRO A 40 -5.33 -12.82 10.78
N ARG A 41 -5.22 -14.12 10.99
CA ARG A 41 -5.16 -15.11 9.91
C ARG A 41 -6.32 -14.99 8.93
N GLU A 42 -7.52 -14.74 9.44
CA GLU A 42 -8.73 -14.56 8.63
C GLU A 42 -8.75 -13.31 7.78
N LEU A 43 -7.85 -12.35 8.04
CA LEU A 43 -7.73 -11.10 7.29
C LEU A 43 -6.47 -11.04 6.41
N GLU A 44 -5.60 -12.04 6.48
CA GLU A 44 -4.34 -12.03 5.71
C GLU A 44 -4.57 -11.93 4.21
N GLU A 45 -5.43 -12.78 3.66
CA GLU A 45 -5.65 -12.81 2.21
C GLU A 45 -6.19 -11.48 1.70
N LEU A 46 -7.15 -10.90 2.41
CA LEU A 46 -7.71 -9.59 2.06
C LEU A 46 -6.65 -8.49 2.15
N THR A 47 -5.87 -8.47 3.23
CA THR A 47 -4.86 -7.45 3.46
C THR A 47 -3.73 -7.51 2.42
N PHE A 48 -3.14 -8.68 2.21
CA PHE A 48 -2.03 -8.82 1.28
C PHE A 48 -2.48 -8.65 -0.18
N SER A 49 -3.69 -9.12 -0.53
CA SER A 49 -4.24 -8.89 -1.87
C SER A 49 -4.46 -7.41 -2.13
N ALA A 50 -5.01 -6.68 -1.16
CA ALA A 50 -5.19 -5.23 -1.28
C ALA A 50 -3.84 -4.51 -1.42
N ILE A 51 -2.82 -4.92 -0.67
CA ILE A 51 -1.47 -4.34 -0.79
C ILE A 51 -0.90 -4.58 -2.19
N ILE A 52 -0.96 -5.80 -2.69
CA ILE A 52 -0.42 -6.14 -4.01
C ILE A 52 -1.12 -5.33 -5.11
N LEU A 53 -2.41 -5.06 -4.97
CA LEU A 53 -3.22 -4.44 -6.00
C LEU A 53 -3.47 -2.93 -5.80
N HIS A 54 -3.00 -2.32 -4.72
CA HIS A 54 -3.44 -0.95 -4.39
C HIS A 54 -3.10 0.10 -5.47
N ASP A 55 -1.96 -0.02 -6.14
CA ASP A 55 -1.52 0.91 -7.17
C ASP A 55 -1.77 0.41 -8.60
N ILE A 56 -2.60 -0.61 -8.76
CA ILE A 56 -2.81 -1.29 -10.05
C ILE A 56 -3.38 -0.37 -11.14
N GLY A 57 -4.06 0.71 -10.76
CA GLY A 57 -4.73 1.62 -11.68
C GLY A 57 -3.83 2.68 -12.31
N GLY A 58 -2.63 2.90 -11.79
CA GLY A 58 -1.71 3.91 -12.31
C GLY A 58 -1.00 4.71 -11.23
N SER A 59 -0.27 5.75 -11.63
CA SER A 59 0.50 6.62 -10.72
C SER A 59 -0.34 7.73 -10.09
N SER A 60 -1.40 8.21 -10.75
CA SER A 60 -2.25 9.26 -10.19
C SER A 60 -3.37 8.68 -9.33
N ILE A 61 -3.75 9.41 -8.28
CA ILE A 61 -4.87 9.01 -7.42
C ILE A 61 -6.15 8.86 -8.24
N LYS A 62 -6.39 9.74 -9.19
CA LYS A 62 -7.56 9.68 -10.07
C LYS A 62 -7.63 8.36 -10.84
N ASP A 63 -6.52 7.94 -11.45
CA ASP A 63 -6.47 6.67 -12.20
C ASP A 63 -6.55 5.47 -11.28
N GLN A 64 -5.88 5.52 -10.13
CA GLN A 64 -5.95 4.48 -9.11
C GLN A 64 -7.40 4.23 -8.66
N TYR A 65 -8.18 5.28 -8.46
CA TYR A 65 -9.58 5.17 -8.02
C TYR A 65 -10.52 4.77 -9.15
N LYS A 66 -10.28 5.26 -10.37
CA LYS A 66 -11.15 4.99 -11.52
C LYS A 66 -10.88 3.63 -12.13
N LYS A 67 -9.63 3.29 -12.35
CA LYS A 67 -9.22 2.07 -13.08
C LYS A 67 -8.87 0.92 -12.11
N GLY A 68 -8.29 1.24 -10.96
CA GLY A 68 -7.78 0.26 -10.01
C GLY A 68 -8.79 -0.79 -9.58
N PRO A 69 -9.98 -0.41 -9.09
CA PRO A 69 -10.97 -1.39 -8.64
C PRO A 69 -11.38 -2.39 -9.71
N LYS A 70 -11.54 -1.94 -10.96
CA LYS A 70 -11.94 -2.79 -12.10
C LYS A 70 -10.84 -3.79 -12.45
N ILE A 71 -9.59 -3.32 -12.52
CA ILE A 71 -8.44 -4.18 -12.83
C ILE A 71 -8.23 -5.19 -11.71
N ALA A 72 -8.28 -4.74 -10.46
CA ALA A 72 -8.13 -5.62 -9.29
C ALA A 72 -9.18 -6.72 -9.27
N ALA A 73 -10.46 -6.37 -9.46
CA ALA A 73 -11.55 -7.34 -9.50
C ALA A 73 -11.38 -8.35 -10.64
N SER A 74 -10.97 -7.88 -11.82
CA SER A 74 -10.74 -8.72 -13.00
C SER A 74 -9.63 -9.75 -12.74
N ILE A 75 -8.51 -9.32 -12.16
CA ILE A 75 -7.39 -10.22 -11.80
C ILE A 75 -7.84 -11.28 -10.81
N LEU A 76 -8.54 -10.87 -9.74
CA LEU A 76 -8.99 -11.79 -8.70
C LEU A 76 -10.00 -12.80 -9.22
N LYS A 77 -10.90 -12.38 -10.10
CA LYS A 77 -11.84 -13.30 -10.77
C LYS A 77 -11.12 -14.30 -11.66
N GLN A 78 -10.12 -13.85 -12.38
CA GLN A 78 -9.26 -14.73 -13.21
C GLN A 78 -8.56 -15.78 -12.34
N MET A 79 -8.26 -15.47 -11.08
CA MET A 79 -7.67 -16.41 -10.13
C MET A 79 -8.69 -17.33 -9.45
N GLY A 80 -9.98 -17.20 -9.78
CA GLY A 80 -11.03 -18.01 -9.19
C GLY A 80 -11.56 -17.52 -7.85
N CYS A 81 -11.25 -16.28 -7.46
CA CYS A 81 -11.78 -15.70 -6.24
C CYS A 81 -13.28 -15.40 -6.34
N SER A 82 -13.98 -15.45 -5.22
CA SER A 82 -15.41 -15.10 -5.18
C SER A 82 -15.64 -13.63 -5.52
N ASP A 83 -16.85 -13.32 -6.00
CA ASP A 83 -17.23 -11.93 -6.27
C ASP A 83 -17.21 -11.08 -5.01
N ASP A 84 -17.59 -11.64 -3.86
CA ASP A 84 -17.52 -10.94 -2.57
C ASP A 84 -16.08 -10.57 -2.21
N PHE A 85 -15.15 -11.50 -2.29
CA PHE A 85 -13.74 -11.24 -2.00
C PHE A 85 -13.16 -10.19 -2.96
N ALA A 86 -13.39 -10.35 -4.25
CA ALA A 86 -12.93 -9.40 -5.26
C ALA A 86 -13.50 -7.99 -5.04
N SER A 87 -14.76 -7.90 -4.66
CA SER A 87 -15.43 -6.63 -4.34
C SER A 87 -14.83 -5.95 -3.10
N ARG A 88 -14.52 -6.73 -2.06
CA ARG A 88 -13.90 -6.20 -0.84
C ARG A 88 -12.50 -5.65 -1.11
N VAL A 89 -11.69 -6.36 -1.88
CA VAL A 89 -10.36 -5.88 -2.28
C VAL A 89 -10.50 -4.61 -3.14
N ALA A 90 -11.37 -4.64 -4.13
CA ALA A 90 -11.60 -3.51 -5.04
C ALA A 90 -12.04 -2.25 -4.28
N SER A 91 -12.87 -2.40 -3.24
CA SER A 91 -13.30 -1.28 -2.41
C SER A 91 -12.11 -0.61 -1.70
N ILE A 92 -11.17 -1.40 -1.18
CA ILE A 92 -9.96 -0.86 -0.56
C ILE A 92 -9.08 -0.15 -1.61
N VAL A 93 -8.87 -0.78 -2.75
CA VAL A 93 -8.08 -0.21 -3.86
C VAL A 93 -8.66 1.14 -4.31
N GLY A 94 -9.98 1.25 -4.40
CA GLY A 94 -10.66 2.45 -4.86
C GLY A 94 -10.72 3.59 -3.84
N THR A 95 -10.21 3.41 -2.63
CA THR A 95 -10.29 4.42 -1.56
C THR A 95 -9.02 4.51 -0.72
N HIS A 96 -7.94 3.84 -1.11
CA HIS A 96 -6.78 3.64 -0.22
C HIS A 96 -5.99 4.90 0.14
N HIS A 97 -6.19 6.01 -0.54
CA HIS A 97 -5.63 7.32 -0.16
C HIS A 97 -6.58 8.13 0.72
N ASP A 98 -7.83 7.70 0.89
CA ASP A 98 -8.76 8.33 1.82
C ASP A 98 -8.29 8.11 3.26
N HIS A 99 -8.78 8.96 4.16
CA HIS A 99 -8.45 8.86 5.58
C HIS A 99 -9.73 8.80 6.41
N PRO A 100 -10.49 7.68 6.34
CA PRO A 100 -11.70 7.53 7.14
C PRO A 100 -11.38 7.48 8.63
N ASP A 101 -12.32 7.92 9.48
CA ASP A 101 -12.13 7.96 10.94
C ASP A 101 -12.07 6.57 11.56
N SER A 102 -12.80 5.60 11.01
CA SER A 102 -12.89 4.24 11.53
C SER A 102 -12.63 3.21 10.42
N PRO A 103 -11.38 3.10 9.94
CA PRO A 103 -11.08 2.17 8.87
C PRO A 103 -11.14 0.71 9.34
N SER A 104 -11.36 -0.21 8.38
CA SER A 104 -11.13 -1.62 8.65
C SER A 104 -9.66 -1.88 8.93
N LEU A 105 -9.35 -2.99 9.61
CA LEU A 105 -7.95 -3.34 9.88
C LEU A 105 -7.14 -3.53 8.60
N PRO A 106 -7.61 -4.27 7.56
CA PRO A 106 -6.87 -4.35 6.29
C PRO A 106 -6.59 -2.99 5.66
N PHE A 107 -7.55 -2.08 5.69
CA PHE A 107 -7.37 -0.71 5.17
C PHE A 107 -6.28 0.03 5.95
N SER A 108 -6.33 0.02 7.27
CA SER A 108 -5.37 0.74 8.10
C SER A 108 -3.95 0.19 7.98
N ILE A 109 -3.79 -1.13 7.84
CA ILE A 109 -2.49 -1.76 7.63
C ILE A 109 -1.91 -1.36 6.26
N LEU A 110 -2.71 -1.40 5.21
CA LEU A 110 -2.28 -0.91 3.89
C LEU A 110 -1.88 0.56 3.96
N TYR A 111 -2.75 1.40 4.54
CA TYR A 111 -2.49 2.85 4.66
C TYR A 111 -1.15 3.10 5.37
N ASP A 112 -0.98 2.53 6.55
CA ASP A 112 0.22 2.72 7.35
C ASP A 112 1.47 2.18 6.64
N SER A 113 1.39 0.99 6.04
CA SER A 113 2.51 0.38 5.33
C SER A 113 2.94 1.19 4.11
N ASP A 114 1.97 1.68 3.34
CA ASP A 114 2.22 2.51 2.16
C ASP A 114 2.88 3.84 2.53
N LYS A 115 2.46 4.46 3.63
CA LYS A 115 3.07 5.69 4.11
C LYS A 115 4.45 5.45 4.74
N LEU A 116 4.65 4.33 5.45
CA LEU A 116 5.96 4.00 6.02
C LEU A 116 7.05 3.82 4.96
N VAL A 117 6.70 3.30 3.79
CA VAL A 117 7.66 3.15 2.67
C VAL A 117 8.27 4.49 2.26
N MET A 118 7.51 5.60 2.40
CA MET A 118 8.00 6.94 2.08
C MET A 118 9.23 7.33 2.93
N PHE A 119 9.38 6.74 4.10
CA PHE A 119 10.52 6.98 5.01
C PHE A 119 11.70 6.04 4.77
N SER A 120 11.59 5.11 3.83
CA SER A 120 12.65 4.15 3.51
C SER A 120 13.81 4.82 2.78
N LYS A 121 14.98 4.18 2.82
CA LYS A 121 16.16 4.64 2.07
C LYS A 121 15.87 4.77 0.57
N GLU A 122 15.05 3.86 0.05
CA GLU A 122 14.77 3.78 -1.38
C GLU A 122 13.84 4.89 -1.87
N GLU A 123 12.91 5.35 -1.03
CA GLU A 123 11.87 6.29 -1.47
C GLU A 123 11.95 7.68 -0.85
N PHE A 124 12.60 7.84 0.28
CA PHE A 124 12.60 9.11 1.03
C PHE A 124 12.98 10.33 0.18
N SER A 125 14.07 10.24 -0.58
CA SER A 125 14.58 11.35 -1.37
C SER A 125 13.61 11.80 -2.47
N ILE A 126 12.78 10.88 -2.98
CA ILE A 126 11.79 11.18 -4.01
C ILE A 126 10.78 12.19 -3.49
N TYR A 127 10.29 11.99 -2.26
CA TYR A 127 9.31 12.89 -1.64
C TYR A 127 9.98 14.13 -1.05
N ASP A 128 11.13 13.94 -0.42
CA ASP A 128 11.87 15.02 0.23
C ASP A 128 12.36 16.09 -0.74
N SER A 129 12.59 15.73 -1.99
CA SER A 129 12.97 16.68 -3.05
C SER A 129 11.82 17.57 -3.49
N ARG A 130 10.58 17.25 -3.12
CA ARG A 130 9.41 18.07 -3.47
C ARG A 130 9.38 19.31 -2.60
N SER A 131 9.17 20.48 -3.24
CA SER A 131 9.04 21.74 -2.53
C SER A 131 7.89 21.67 -1.51
N SER A 132 8.17 22.12 -0.29
CA SER A 132 7.17 22.21 0.78
C SER A 132 6.54 20.88 1.19
N PHE A 133 7.23 19.75 1.02
CA PHE A 133 6.72 18.45 1.48
C PHE A 133 6.67 18.41 3.02
N ASP A 134 5.49 18.11 3.55
CA ASP A 134 5.24 18.16 5.00
C ASP A 134 5.29 16.76 5.62
N TRP A 135 6.48 16.39 6.12
CA TRP A 135 6.69 15.10 6.79
C TRP A 135 5.88 14.96 8.08
N ASP A 136 5.69 16.05 8.83
CA ASP A 136 4.92 16.00 10.08
C ASP A 136 3.46 15.67 9.81
N LYS A 137 2.90 16.17 8.71
CA LYS A 137 1.54 15.83 8.28
C LYS A 137 1.42 14.32 8.02
N ILE A 138 2.40 13.73 7.35
CA ILE A 138 2.40 12.28 7.10
C ILE A 138 2.50 11.51 8.42
N VAL A 139 3.44 11.88 9.30
CA VAL A 139 3.60 11.24 10.62
C VAL A 139 2.27 11.27 11.39
N ASN A 140 1.59 12.40 11.41
CA ASN A 140 0.34 12.56 12.14
C ASN A 140 -0.84 11.81 11.50
N SER A 141 -0.72 11.36 10.25
CA SER A 141 -1.78 10.63 9.55
C SER A 141 -1.84 9.14 9.87
N PHE A 142 -0.81 8.55 10.44
CA PHE A 142 -0.78 7.11 10.73
C PHE A 142 -1.89 6.70 11.70
N TYR A 143 -2.47 5.54 11.47
CA TYR A 143 -3.52 4.98 12.33
C TYR A 143 -2.94 4.32 13.59
N SER A 144 -1.80 3.62 13.47
CA SER A 144 -1.20 2.94 14.62
C SER A 144 -0.09 3.78 15.27
N GLU A 145 0.00 3.71 16.59
CA GLU A 145 1.08 4.36 17.34
C GLU A 145 2.44 3.75 16.98
N LYS A 146 2.47 2.46 16.70
CA LYS A 146 3.69 1.76 16.24
C LYS A 146 4.21 2.37 14.95
N ALA A 147 3.34 2.61 13.96
CA ALA A 147 3.72 3.22 12.69
C ALA A 147 4.22 4.65 12.89
N LYS A 148 3.55 5.45 13.73
CA LYS A 148 4.02 6.81 14.06
C LYS A 148 5.43 6.80 14.64
N LYS A 149 5.68 5.91 15.59
CA LYS A 149 7.00 5.78 16.22
C LYS A 149 8.07 5.40 15.21
N LEU A 150 7.81 4.39 14.38
CA LEU A 150 8.73 3.97 13.33
C LEU A 150 9.01 5.10 12.34
N ALA A 151 7.97 5.83 11.93
CA ALA A 151 8.10 6.95 11.01
C ALA A 151 8.98 8.05 11.59
N LYS A 152 8.79 8.41 12.86
CA LYS A 152 9.61 9.42 13.54
C LYS A 152 11.09 9.00 13.62
N GLU A 153 11.35 7.75 13.96
CA GLU A 153 12.71 7.20 14.04
C GLU A 153 13.37 7.21 12.65
N ASN A 154 12.66 6.76 11.64
CA ASN A 154 13.17 6.74 10.27
C ASN A 154 13.39 8.15 9.71
N LEU A 155 12.48 9.07 9.97
CA LEU A 155 12.64 10.47 9.55
C LEU A 155 13.92 11.09 10.14
N LYS A 156 14.13 10.87 11.42
CA LYS A 156 15.35 11.33 12.11
C LYS A 156 16.61 10.75 11.45
N GLN A 157 16.60 9.46 11.12
CA GLN A 157 17.71 8.78 10.47
C GLN A 157 17.95 9.33 9.06
N ARG A 158 16.88 9.50 8.26
CA ARG A 158 17.01 10.06 6.90
C ARG A 158 17.56 11.49 6.91
N LYS A 159 17.12 12.32 7.86
CA LYS A 159 17.62 13.68 8.01
C LYS A 159 19.11 13.75 8.36
N LYS A 160 19.62 12.80 9.16
CA LYS A 160 21.05 12.69 9.43
C LYS A 160 21.86 12.36 8.17
N GLU A 161 21.34 11.52 7.32
CA GLU A 161 22.01 11.09 6.08
C GLU A 161 22.10 12.19 5.02
N ARG A 162 21.26 13.24 5.10
CA ARG A 162 21.33 14.40 4.21
C ARG A 162 22.59 15.25 4.38
N LYS A 163 23.23 15.16 5.51
CA LYS A 163 24.37 16.02 5.86
C LYS A 163 25.69 15.48 5.23
#